data_2347b7d8a39eaa2c751f31a73baff11a
#
_entry.id   2347b7d8a39eaa2c751f31a73baff11a
#
_cell.length_a   1.000
_cell.length_b   1.000
_cell.length_c   1.000
_cell.angle_alpha   90.00
_cell.angle_beta   90.00
_cell.angle_gamma   90.00
#
_symmetry.space_group_name_H-M   'P 1'
#
loop_
_entity.id
_entity.type
_entity.pdbx_description
1 polymer ?
#
loop_
_entity_poly.entity_id
_entity_poly.type
_entity_poly.pdbx_seq_one_letter_code
_entity_poly.pdbx_strand_id
1 'polypeptide(L)'
;MFHLSNLVRSKGDPKIINTGNSSLTSADRLARGLGWFSLALGAVELLAPHRVTGMLGMHGKERLVRAYGVREIVAGMTTLSPDKKAGLWSRVAGDGLDIATLLAEFRLDNPRRGSVLAALVMVAGVTALDYIAAQDVTMLHDPKRGRRRSYADRSGFPKGLAAARETARSRSHAQSRPQPAPAGVS
;
A
#
# COMPACT_ATOMS: atom_id res chain seq x y z
N MET A 1 2.97 -7.06 26.25
CA MET A 1 2.09 -6.71 25.13
C MET A 1 1.23 -7.92 24.80
N PHE A 2 -0.09 -7.81 24.91
CA PHE A 2 -0.99 -8.90 24.53
C PHE A 2 -1.18 -8.87 23.02
N HIS A 3 -0.76 -9.92 22.33
CA HIS A 3 -1.01 -10.08 20.90
C HIS A 3 -2.39 -10.74 20.73
N LEU A 4 -3.32 -10.03 20.08
CA LEU A 4 -4.66 -10.53 19.75
C LEU A 4 -4.63 -11.87 18.99
N SER A 5 -3.58 -12.09 18.18
CA SER A 5 -3.33 -13.37 17.51
C SER A 5 -3.14 -14.57 18.47
N ASN A 6 -2.81 -14.32 19.74
CA ASN A 6 -2.68 -15.40 20.73
C ASN A 6 -4.02 -15.84 21.34
N LEU A 7 -5.11 -15.08 21.11
CA LEU A 7 -6.47 -15.40 21.59
C LEU A 7 -7.22 -16.40 20.70
N VAL A 8 -6.85 -16.49 19.41
CA VAL A 8 -7.55 -17.33 18.41
C VAL A 8 -6.70 -18.54 17.99
N ARG A 9 -5.82 -19.02 18.86
CA ARG A 9 -4.88 -20.09 18.54
C ARG A 9 -5.42 -21.48 18.83
N SER A 10 -5.07 -22.42 17.94
CA SER A 10 -5.29 -23.84 18.15
C SER A 10 -4.30 -24.39 19.20
N LYS A 11 -4.74 -25.43 19.93
CA LYS A 11 -3.92 -26.12 20.92
C LYS A 11 -2.71 -26.75 20.21
N GLY A 12 -1.49 -26.28 20.53
CA GLY A 12 -0.24 -26.79 19.94
C GLY A 12 0.53 -25.78 19.11
N ASP A 13 -0.08 -24.65 18.72
CA ASP A 13 0.64 -23.61 17.99
C ASP A 13 1.62 -22.83 18.89
N PRO A 14 2.85 -22.52 18.43
CA PRO A 14 3.82 -21.78 19.22
C PRO A 14 3.35 -20.36 19.51
N LYS A 15 3.46 -19.88 20.77
CA LYS A 15 3.09 -18.51 21.13
C LYS A 15 4.02 -17.50 20.44
N ILE A 16 3.43 -16.42 19.87
CA ILE A 16 4.22 -15.27 19.41
C ILE A 16 4.65 -14.48 20.63
N ILE A 17 5.91 -14.60 21.00
CA ILE A 17 6.50 -13.94 22.17
C ILE A 17 7.09 -12.59 21.76
N ASN A 18 7.69 -12.51 20.58
CA ASN A 18 8.23 -11.29 19.98
C ASN A 18 7.86 -11.25 18.49
N THR A 19 7.24 -10.14 18.06
CA THR A 19 7.30 -9.75 16.67
C THR A 19 8.67 -9.09 16.49
N GLY A 20 9.51 -9.61 15.61
CA GLY A 20 10.75 -8.95 15.21
C GLY A 20 10.51 -7.51 14.77
N ASN A 21 11.57 -6.74 14.50
CA ASN A 21 11.47 -5.39 13.97
C ASN A 21 10.45 -5.39 12.82
N SER A 22 9.49 -4.44 12.91
CA SER A 22 8.44 -4.29 11.89
C SER A 22 9.08 -4.33 10.50
N SER A 23 8.64 -5.25 9.66
CA SER A 23 9.05 -5.32 8.25
C SER A 23 8.53 -4.14 7.41
N LEU A 24 7.80 -3.21 8.04
CA LEU A 24 7.31 -1.99 7.41
C LEU A 24 8.49 -1.06 7.10
N THR A 25 8.63 -0.73 5.83
CA THR A 25 9.59 0.26 5.38
C THR A 25 9.25 1.65 5.93
N SER A 26 10.19 2.59 5.85
CA SER A 26 9.91 4.01 6.19
C SER A 26 8.76 4.58 5.37
N ALA A 27 8.69 4.23 4.08
CA ALA A 27 7.60 4.60 3.18
C ALA A 27 6.24 4.04 3.65
N ASP A 28 6.20 2.78 4.09
CA ASP A 28 4.96 2.18 4.62
C ASP A 28 4.49 2.86 5.91
N ARG A 29 5.42 3.26 6.77
CA ARG A 29 5.09 4.00 8.00
C ARG A 29 4.54 5.38 7.69
N LEU A 30 5.18 6.09 6.74
CA LEU A 30 4.72 7.39 6.26
C LEU A 30 3.34 7.29 5.65
N ALA A 31 3.12 6.36 4.71
CA ALA A 31 1.82 6.13 4.09
C ALA A 31 0.73 5.84 5.12
N ARG A 32 1.03 5.03 6.15
CA ARG A 32 0.08 4.75 7.24
C ARG A 32 -0.23 6.00 8.06
N GLY A 33 0.78 6.82 8.38
CA GLY A 33 0.59 8.10 9.08
C GLY A 33 -0.29 9.05 8.28
N LEU A 34 -0.02 9.19 6.99
CA LEU A 34 -0.81 10.02 6.07
C LEU A 34 -2.26 9.51 5.95
N GLY A 35 -2.48 8.20 5.89
CA GLY A 35 -3.82 7.62 5.86
C GLY A 35 -4.63 7.94 7.12
N TRP A 36 -4.05 7.82 8.30
CA TRP A 36 -4.71 8.20 9.55
C TRP A 36 -4.94 9.70 9.65
N PHE A 37 -4.01 10.51 9.17
CA PHE A 37 -4.16 11.97 9.08
C PHE A 37 -5.37 12.34 8.22
N SER A 38 -5.54 11.72 7.04
CA SER A 38 -6.70 11.92 6.17
C SER A 38 -8.02 11.58 6.86
N LEU A 39 -8.07 10.45 7.56
CA LEU A 39 -9.29 10.08 8.29
C LEU A 39 -9.66 11.11 9.36
N ALA A 40 -8.65 11.62 10.09
CA ALA A 40 -8.88 12.66 11.10
C ALA A 40 -9.32 13.97 10.47
N LEU A 41 -8.67 14.42 9.39
CA LEU A 41 -9.02 15.65 8.67
C LEU A 41 -10.43 15.56 8.10
N GLY A 42 -10.74 14.47 7.37
CA GLY A 42 -12.07 14.25 6.81
C GLY A 42 -13.17 14.18 7.86
N ALA A 43 -12.89 13.61 9.04
CA ALA A 43 -13.84 13.64 10.15
C ALA A 43 -14.10 15.07 10.64
N VAL A 44 -13.08 15.91 10.75
CA VAL A 44 -13.24 17.33 11.13
C VAL A 44 -14.07 18.08 10.09
N GLU A 45 -13.79 17.89 8.81
CA GLU A 45 -14.52 18.53 7.71
C GLU A 45 -15.98 18.11 7.63
N LEU A 46 -16.30 16.85 7.95
CA LEU A 46 -17.68 16.38 7.99
C LEU A 46 -18.45 16.84 9.22
N LEU A 47 -17.82 16.78 10.40
CA LEU A 47 -18.49 17.04 11.67
C LEU A 47 -18.53 18.51 12.04
N ALA A 48 -17.53 19.28 11.60
CA ALA A 48 -17.39 20.69 11.95
C ALA A 48 -17.13 21.62 10.73
N PRO A 49 -17.86 21.49 9.61
CA PRO A 49 -17.61 22.26 8.39
C PRO A 49 -17.70 23.77 8.62
N HIS A 50 -18.62 24.22 9.48
CA HIS A 50 -18.75 25.65 9.84
C HIS A 50 -17.53 26.22 10.53
N ARG A 51 -16.79 25.41 11.31
CA ARG A 51 -15.55 25.86 11.94
C ARG A 51 -14.46 26.03 10.87
N VAL A 52 -14.35 25.09 9.95
CA VAL A 52 -13.38 25.14 8.86
C VAL A 52 -13.65 26.34 7.96
N THR A 53 -14.89 26.51 7.50
CA THR A 53 -15.28 27.66 6.65
C THR A 53 -15.09 28.99 7.38
N GLY A 54 -15.42 29.06 8.68
CA GLY A 54 -15.20 30.26 9.49
C GLY A 54 -13.73 30.60 9.67
N MET A 55 -12.85 29.62 9.86
CA MET A 55 -11.41 29.84 9.97
C MET A 55 -10.78 30.32 8.65
N LEU A 56 -11.30 29.91 7.51
CA LEU A 56 -10.81 30.27 6.18
C LEU A 56 -11.55 31.47 5.56
N GLY A 57 -12.59 31.99 6.22
CA GLY A 57 -13.42 33.06 5.65
C GLY A 57 -14.28 32.61 4.45
N MET A 58 -14.56 31.31 4.34
CA MET A 58 -15.30 30.69 3.22
C MET A 58 -16.78 30.46 3.57
N HIS A 59 -17.44 31.46 4.16
CA HIS A 59 -18.83 31.34 4.58
C HIS A 59 -19.75 30.90 3.43
N GLY A 60 -20.67 29.98 3.72
CA GLY A 60 -21.60 29.42 2.73
C GLY A 60 -21.03 28.27 1.88
N LYS A 61 -19.78 27.85 2.08
CA LYS A 61 -19.12 26.74 1.37
C LYS A 61 -19.05 25.43 2.18
N GLU A 62 -19.90 25.30 3.19
CA GLU A 62 -19.91 24.12 4.08
C GLU A 62 -20.16 22.81 3.34
N ARG A 63 -20.96 22.85 2.25
CA ARG A 63 -21.18 21.67 1.40
C ARG A 63 -19.92 21.24 0.69
N LEU A 64 -19.10 22.19 0.22
CA LEU A 64 -17.82 21.93 -0.41
C LEU A 64 -16.85 21.28 0.58
N VAL A 65 -16.74 21.84 1.79
CA VAL A 65 -15.90 21.28 2.86
C VAL A 65 -16.34 19.86 3.22
N ARG A 66 -17.64 19.59 3.32
CA ARG A 66 -18.13 18.22 3.54
C ARG A 66 -17.78 17.26 2.40
N ALA A 67 -17.85 17.71 1.14
CA ALA A 67 -17.45 16.90 0.00
C ALA A 67 -15.95 16.53 0.07
N TYR A 68 -15.12 17.48 0.49
CA TYR A 68 -13.71 17.24 0.75
C TYR A 68 -13.51 16.26 1.90
N GLY A 69 -14.27 16.38 2.98
CA GLY A 69 -14.23 15.42 4.09
C GLY A 69 -14.55 13.99 3.67
N VAL A 70 -15.56 13.77 2.82
CA VAL A 70 -15.85 12.45 2.25
C VAL A 70 -14.67 11.94 1.42
N ARG A 71 -14.11 12.80 0.56
CA ARG A 71 -12.95 12.47 -0.26
C ARG A 71 -11.74 12.06 0.60
N GLU A 72 -11.45 12.82 1.67
CA GLU A 72 -10.35 12.52 2.58
C GLU A 72 -10.53 11.17 3.30
N ILE A 73 -11.75 10.86 3.72
CA ILE A 73 -12.03 9.54 4.33
C ILE A 73 -11.78 8.41 3.33
N VAL A 74 -12.29 8.52 2.10
CA VAL A 74 -12.07 7.51 1.06
C VAL A 74 -10.58 7.37 0.74
N ALA A 75 -9.86 8.48 0.57
CA ALA A 75 -8.43 8.49 0.32
C ALA A 75 -7.63 7.89 1.49
N GLY A 76 -8.00 8.20 2.73
CA GLY A 76 -7.41 7.61 3.93
C GLY A 76 -7.62 6.10 4.00
N MET A 77 -8.85 5.63 3.78
CA MET A 77 -9.17 4.20 3.76
C MET A 77 -8.40 3.45 2.67
N THR A 78 -8.31 3.99 1.46
CA THR A 78 -7.56 3.38 0.36
C THR A 78 -6.06 3.38 0.62
N THR A 79 -5.52 4.43 1.24
CA THR A 79 -4.09 4.49 1.65
C THR A 79 -3.76 3.48 2.74
N LEU A 80 -4.70 3.16 3.62
CA LEU A 80 -4.55 2.13 4.66
C LEU A 80 -4.80 0.71 4.15
N SER A 81 -5.35 0.55 2.94
CA SER A 81 -5.62 -0.74 2.30
C SER A 81 -4.32 -1.39 1.79
N PRO A 82 -4.34 -2.66 1.36
CA PRO A 82 -3.20 -3.30 0.71
C PRO A 82 -2.72 -2.57 -0.56
N ASP A 83 -3.63 -1.95 -1.33
CA ASP A 83 -3.31 -1.15 -2.52
C ASP A 83 -3.07 0.33 -2.17
N LYS A 84 -1.99 0.58 -1.44
CA LYS A 84 -1.58 1.92 -1.00
C LYS A 84 -1.27 2.86 -2.15
N LYS A 85 -0.83 2.34 -3.29
CA LYS A 85 -0.41 3.14 -4.45
C LYS A 85 -1.57 3.99 -4.98
N ALA A 86 -2.73 3.37 -5.21
CA ALA A 86 -3.91 4.08 -5.68
C ALA A 86 -4.36 5.15 -4.67
N GLY A 87 -4.34 4.82 -3.37
CA GLY A 87 -4.68 5.75 -2.30
C GLY A 87 -3.77 6.98 -2.27
N LEU A 88 -2.46 6.79 -2.32
CA LEU A 88 -1.49 7.88 -2.28
C LEU A 88 -1.59 8.81 -3.50
N TRP A 89 -1.75 8.26 -4.71
CA TRP A 89 -1.94 9.08 -5.91
C TRP A 89 -3.26 9.83 -5.93
N SER A 90 -4.34 9.24 -5.38
CA SER A 90 -5.61 9.93 -5.21
C SER A 90 -5.50 11.12 -4.24
N ARG A 91 -4.66 11.00 -3.20
CA ARG A 91 -4.37 12.09 -2.28
C ARG A 91 -3.64 13.23 -2.97
N VAL A 92 -2.55 12.94 -3.70
CA VAL A 92 -1.80 13.97 -4.45
C VAL A 92 -2.73 14.74 -5.40
N ALA A 93 -3.63 14.04 -6.10
CA ALA A 93 -4.61 14.68 -6.97
C ALA A 93 -5.62 15.53 -6.15
N GLY A 94 -6.05 15.02 -5.00
CA GLY A 94 -6.95 15.70 -4.08
C GLY A 94 -6.34 16.97 -3.49
N ASP A 95 -5.11 16.90 -3.03
CA ASP A 95 -4.37 18.07 -2.51
C ASP A 95 -4.26 19.18 -3.57
N GLY A 96 -4.12 18.80 -4.86
CA GLY A 96 -4.18 19.76 -5.96
C GLY A 96 -5.50 20.54 -6.03
N LEU A 97 -6.63 19.87 -5.76
CA LEU A 97 -7.94 20.53 -5.67
C LEU A 97 -8.05 21.43 -4.45
N ASP A 98 -7.48 21.01 -3.31
CA ASP A 98 -7.46 21.82 -2.10
C ASP A 98 -6.64 23.10 -2.30
N ILE A 99 -5.45 22.97 -2.90
CA ILE A 99 -4.60 24.12 -3.26
C ILE A 99 -5.34 25.07 -4.20
N ALA A 100 -5.99 24.55 -5.25
CA ALA A 100 -6.77 25.38 -6.19
C ALA A 100 -7.92 26.11 -5.49
N THR A 101 -8.62 25.43 -4.58
CA THR A 101 -9.71 26.05 -3.79
C THR A 101 -9.18 27.13 -2.86
N LEU A 102 -8.10 26.87 -2.14
CA LEU A 102 -7.49 27.83 -1.22
C LEU A 102 -6.92 29.04 -1.97
N LEU A 103 -6.35 28.85 -3.16
CA LEU A 103 -5.89 29.94 -4.03
C LEU A 103 -7.06 30.80 -4.50
N ALA A 104 -8.21 30.20 -4.83
CA ALA A 104 -9.41 30.95 -5.18
C ALA A 104 -9.95 31.79 -4.02
N GLU A 105 -9.70 31.39 -2.78
CA GLU A 105 -10.08 32.11 -1.56
C GLU A 105 -9.00 33.08 -1.06
N PHE A 106 -7.79 33.00 -1.60
CA PHE A 106 -6.68 33.90 -1.27
C PHE A 106 -6.87 35.25 -1.98
N ARG A 107 -7.90 35.97 -1.57
CA ARG A 107 -8.27 37.30 -2.13
C ARG A 107 -7.89 38.40 -1.15
N LEU A 108 -7.69 39.60 -1.70
CA LEU A 108 -7.35 40.77 -0.89
C LEU A 108 -8.49 41.22 0.03
N ASP A 109 -9.72 40.92 -0.37
CA ASP A 109 -10.96 41.24 0.36
C ASP A 109 -11.30 40.18 1.44
N ASN A 110 -10.60 39.04 1.48
CA ASN A 110 -10.82 38.02 2.49
C ASN A 110 -10.16 38.46 3.82
N PRO A 111 -10.92 38.72 4.88
CA PRO A 111 -10.37 39.14 6.19
C PRO A 111 -9.53 38.01 6.83
N ARG A 112 -9.68 36.79 6.40
CA ARG A 112 -8.96 35.59 6.90
C ARG A 112 -7.84 35.13 5.96
N ARG A 113 -7.34 36.00 5.07
CA ARG A 113 -6.28 35.66 4.12
C ARG A 113 -5.02 35.06 4.77
N GLY A 114 -4.69 35.47 6.01
CA GLY A 114 -3.58 34.89 6.76
C GLY A 114 -3.81 33.40 7.10
N SER A 115 -5.04 33.05 7.49
CA SER A 115 -5.41 31.63 7.74
C SER A 115 -5.41 30.82 6.44
N VAL A 116 -5.86 31.41 5.32
CA VAL A 116 -5.81 30.76 3.99
C VAL A 116 -4.35 30.52 3.58
N LEU A 117 -3.47 31.48 3.80
CA LEU A 117 -2.04 31.31 3.51
C LEU A 117 -1.42 30.20 4.38
N ALA A 118 -1.73 30.18 5.67
CA ALA A 118 -1.26 29.11 6.56
C ALA A 118 -1.76 27.74 6.11
N ALA A 119 -3.04 27.63 5.69
CA ALA A 119 -3.61 26.42 5.14
C ALA A 119 -2.91 26.01 3.82
N LEU A 120 -2.63 26.95 2.91
CA LEU A 120 -1.89 26.70 1.68
C LEU A 120 -0.50 26.12 1.96
N VAL A 121 0.24 26.70 2.88
CA VAL A 121 1.58 26.21 3.25
C VAL A 121 1.48 24.81 3.85
N MET A 122 0.49 24.56 4.71
CA MET A 122 0.28 23.25 5.31
C MET A 122 -0.09 22.20 4.26
N VAL A 123 -1.05 22.49 3.37
CA VAL A 123 -1.46 21.56 2.30
C VAL A 123 -0.29 21.31 1.35
N ALA A 124 0.46 22.32 0.95
CA ALA A 124 1.65 22.14 0.11
C ALA A 124 2.69 21.22 0.77
N GLY A 125 2.91 21.36 2.08
CA GLY A 125 3.79 20.49 2.85
C GLY A 125 3.30 19.04 2.87
N VAL A 126 2.00 18.82 3.09
CA VAL A 126 1.37 17.48 3.07
C VAL A 126 1.46 16.90 1.66
N THR A 127 1.14 17.67 0.62
CA THR A 127 1.26 17.25 -0.79
C THR A 127 2.67 16.76 -1.12
N ALA A 128 3.71 17.47 -0.64
CA ALA A 128 5.09 17.04 -0.85
C ALA A 128 5.37 15.68 -0.18
N LEU A 129 4.87 15.47 1.04
CA LEU A 129 5.00 14.18 1.75
C LEU A 129 4.21 13.07 1.03
N ASP A 130 3.00 13.34 0.56
CA ASP A 130 2.18 12.40 -0.20
C ASP A 130 2.87 12.01 -1.52
N TYR A 131 3.46 12.97 -2.21
CA TYR A 131 4.20 12.73 -3.45
C TYR A 131 5.44 11.86 -3.21
N ILE A 132 6.23 12.14 -2.17
CA ILE A 132 7.40 11.32 -1.80
C ILE A 132 6.94 9.90 -1.46
N ALA A 133 5.92 9.75 -0.61
CA ALA A 133 5.38 8.45 -0.24
C ALA A 133 4.84 7.67 -1.45
N ALA A 134 4.14 8.33 -2.38
CA ALA A 134 3.60 7.73 -3.59
C ALA A 134 4.72 7.25 -4.52
N GLN A 135 5.80 8.01 -4.67
CA GLN A 135 6.98 7.62 -5.44
C GLN A 135 7.68 6.41 -4.81
N ASP A 136 7.95 6.46 -3.51
CA ASP A 136 8.66 5.40 -2.81
C ASP A 136 7.88 4.08 -2.86
N VAL A 137 6.57 4.11 -2.57
CA VAL A 137 5.71 2.93 -2.66
C VAL A 137 5.64 2.41 -4.10
N THR A 138 5.59 3.30 -5.11
CA THR A 138 5.58 2.91 -6.52
C THR A 138 6.89 2.23 -6.91
N MET A 139 8.04 2.74 -6.46
CA MET A 139 9.36 2.16 -6.76
C MET A 139 9.57 0.81 -6.09
N LEU A 140 9.11 0.66 -4.84
CA LEU A 140 9.25 -0.59 -4.07
C LEU A 140 8.39 -1.73 -4.63
N HIS A 141 7.23 -1.40 -5.20
CA HIS A 141 6.27 -2.37 -5.73
C HIS A 141 6.26 -2.45 -7.27
N ASP A 142 7.26 -1.86 -7.96
CA ASP A 142 7.39 -2.00 -9.41
C ASP A 142 7.91 -3.41 -9.77
N PRO A 143 7.07 -4.30 -10.33
CA PRO A 143 7.47 -5.65 -10.71
C PRO A 143 8.54 -5.66 -11.83
N LYS A 144 8.75 -4.53 -12.53
CA LYS A 144 9.76 -4.40 -13.58
C LYS A 144 11.17 -4.13 -13.04
N ARG A 145 11.30 -3.59 -11.82
CA ARG A 145 12.60 -3.35 -11.16
C ARG A 145 13.08 -4.48 -10.28
N GLY A 146 12.18 -5.36 -9.83
CA GLY A 146 12.55 -6.58 -9.12
C GLY A 146 13.22 -7.53 -10.08
N ARG A 147 14.53 -7.84 -9.85
CA ARG A 147 15.19 -8.97 -10.50
C ARG A 147 14.32 -10.20 -10.19
N ARG A 148 13.57 -10.69 -11.18
CA ARG A 148 12.77 -11.90 -11.04
C ARG A 148 13.73 -12.98 -10.56
N ARG A 149 13.65 -13.36 -9.28
CA ARG A 149 14.36 -14.55 -8.81
C ARG A 149 13.80 -15.72 -9.60
N SER A 150 14.64 -16.30 -10.44
CA SER A 150 14.31 -17.56 -11.09
C SER A 150 14.20 -18.61 -9.99
N TYR A 151 13.01 -19.14 -9.80
CA TYR A 151 12.77 -20.27 -8.91
C TYR A 151 12.88 -21.61 -9.67
N ALA A 152 13.42 -21.59 -10.91
CA ALA A 152 13.61 -22.78 -11.73
C ALA A 152 14.42 -23.86 -11.02
N ASP A 153 15.35 -23.43 -10.14
CA ASP A 153 16.22 -24.34 -9.38
C ASP A 153 15.61 -24.82 -8.04
N ARG A 154 14.41 -24.32 -7.67
CA ARG A 154 13.69 -24.73 -6.46
C ARG A 154 12.63 -25.80 -6.70
N SER A 155 12.90 -26.72 -7.59
CA SER A 155 11.96 -27.79 -7.96
C SER A 155 11.85 -28.94 -6.94
N GLY A 156 12.56 -28.86 -5.81
CA GLY A 156 12.67 -29.98 -4.86
C GLY A 156 13.60 -31.11 -5.33
N PHE A 157 14.15 -30.99 -6.53
CA PHE A 157 15.12 -31.97 -7.06
C PHE A 157 16.54 -31.45 -6.81
N PRO A 158 17.42 -32.23 -6.15
CA PRO A 158 18.79 -31.77 -5.78
C PRO A 158 19.64 -31.33 -6.97
N LYS A 159 19.39 -31.87 -8.17
CA LYS A 159 20.10 -31.56 -9.42
C LYS A 159 19.30 -30.74 -10.42
N GLY A 160 18.17 -30.13 -9.99
CA GLY A 160 17.28 -29.33 -10.83
C GLY A 160 16.29 -30.17 -11.66
N LEU A 161 15.27 -29.45 -12.19
CA LEU A 161 14.17 -30.07 -12.93
C LEU A 161 14.63 -30.74 -14.27
N ALA A 162 15.62 -30.14 -14.93
CA ALA A 162 16.14 -30.67 -16.20
C ALA A 162 16.79 -32.03 -16.01
N ALA A 163 17.65 -32.19 -15.01
CA ALA A 163 18.30 -33.47 -14.69
C ALA A 163 17.29 -34.52 -14.24
N ALA A 164 16.25 -34.12 -13.49
CA ALA A 164 15.17 -35.04 -13.10
C ALA A 164 14.37 -35.57 -14.32
N ARG A 165 14.07 -34.69 -15.29
CA ARG A 165 13.39 -35.07 -16.54
C ARG A 165 14.24 -35.99 -17.39
N GLU A 166 15.53 -35.76 -17.48
CA GLU A 166 16.46 -36.61 -18.24
C GLU A 166 16.60 -38.00 -17.61
N THR A 167 16.70 -38.06 -16.27
CA THR A 167 16.70 -39.34 -15.55
C THR A 167 15.39 -40.09 -15.71
N ALA A 168 14.24 -39.41 -15.75
CA ALA A 168 12.95 -40.04 -16.00
C ALA A 168 12.86 -40.63 -17.44
N ARG A 169 13.35 -39.86 -18.44
CA ARG A 169 13.40 -40.33 -19.84
C ARG A 169 14.31 -41.56 -20.03
N SER A 170 15.50 -41.54 -19.44
CA SER A 170 16.42 -42.67 -19.52
C SER A 170 15.85 -43.93 -18.87
N ARG A 171 15.10 -43.81 -17.77
CA ARG A 171 14.42 -44.96 -17.14
C ARG A 171 13.30 -45.51 -18.00
N SER A 172 12.49 -44.66 -18.63
CA SER A 172 11.42 -45.14 -19.53
C SER A 172 11.97 -45.85 -20.76
N HIS A 173 13.08 -45.37 -21.33
CA HIS A 173 13.76 -46.05 -22.44
C HIS A 173 14.41 -47.38 -22.03
N ALA A 174 14.92 -47.51 -20.81
CA ALA A 174 15.47 -48.76 -20.29
C ALA A 174 14.38 -49.82 -20.04
N GLN A 175 13.20 -49.40 -19.60
CA GLN A 175 12.05 -50.31 -19.37
C GLN A 175 11.36 -50.78 -20.66
N SER A 176 11.44 -50.00 -21.74
CA SER A 176 10.88 -50.35 -23.04
C SER A 176 11.78 -51.24 -23.88
N ARG A 177 12.98 -51.62 -23.40
CA ARG A 177 13.85 -52.55 -24.09
C ARG A 177 13.34 -53.99 -23.91
N PRO A 178 13.06 -54.74 -24.99
CA PRO A 178 12.58 -56.11 -24.86
C PRO A 178 13.57 -56.97 -24.07
N GLN A 179 13.08 -57.64 -23.05
CA GLN A 179 13.89 -58.58 -22.29
C GLN A 179 14.29 -59.77 -23.25
N PRO A 180 15.58 -60.13 -23.34
CA PRO A 180 15.97 -61.27 -24.13
C PRO A 180 15.27 -62.49 -23.57
N ALA A 181 14.70 -63.30 -24.46
CA ALA A 181 14.04 -64.54 -24.11
C ALA A 181 14.98 -65.44 -23.31
N PRO A 182 14.49 -66.13 -22.26
CA PRO A 182 15.33 -67.06 -21.51
C PRO A 182 15.84 -68.18 -22.48
N ALA A 183 17.18 -68.37 -22.49
CA ALA A 183 17.82 -69.43 -23.26
C ALA A 183 17.24 -70.75 -22.78
N GLY A 184 16.58 -71.46 -23.72
CA GLY A 184 16.04 -72.81 -23.45
C GLY A 184 17.16 -73.74 -22.99
N VAL A 185 16.92 -74.35 -21.82
CA VAL A 185 17.74 -75.44 -21.32
C VAL A 185 17.23 -76.71 -22.00
N SER A 186 18.08 -77.24 -22.86
CA SER A 186 17.93 -78.63 -23.44
C SER A 186 18.58 -79.65 -22.54
#